data_05128a044b77d07e1ef6c0af291383d6
#
_entry.id   05128a044b77d07e1ef6c0af291383d6
#
_cell.length_a   1.000
_cell.length_b   1.000
_cell.length_c   1.000
_cell.angle_alpha   90.00
_cell.angle_beta   90.00
_cell.angle_gamma   90.00
#
_symmetry.space_group_name_H-M   'P 1'
#
loop_
_entity.id
_entity.type
_entity.pdbx_description
1 polymer ?
#
loop_
_entity_poly.entity_id
_entity_poly.type
_entity_poly.pdbx_seq_one_letter_code
_entity_poly.pdbx_strand_id
1 'polypeptide(L)'
;MTQTRWLVLAALAAAAAPAAPAAPAAAQVKLTGAGATFPNIIYQDWMLTYNKAHPDVQLNYQSIGSGGGIRQFSDATVDFGASDAPMKDSAIAAIQGNVFHIPTVLGGDVPTYNLPDLKETLRFTPDVLADIFLGKVTKWSDARITAVNPGVKLPDQDIVVVHRSDGSGTTFIWTDYLSKVSAEWEQKVGRGTSVNWPVGLGGKGNEGVTATVKQTPGAFGYVELGYAMANQLPAGSVRNKAGKFIAPSLASITAAAAGAMKAMGPGTDFRVSITNPDGDAAYPIASFTWFLLRKQYDDAAKAGALVKFVWWAETEGQARAASLGYAPLPPQLRPWIEARLKSITAGGKAVWTTAAR
;
A
#
# COMPACT_ATOMS: atom_id res chain seq x y z
N MET A 1 14.19 -7.51 -96.87
CA MET A 1 13.06 -6.98 -96.17
C MET A 1 13.36 -7.05 -94.69
N THR A 2 13.94 -6.05 -94.10
CA THR A 2 14.41 -6.00 -92.74
C THR A 2 13.61 -4.93 -91.99
N GLN A 3 12.80 -5.37 -90.98
CA GLN A 3 12.03 -4.46 -90.10
C GLN A 3 12.89 -4.18 -88.88
N THR A 4 13.21 -2.90 -88.69
CA THR A 4 13.89 -2.38 -87.48
C THR A 4 12.85 -2.02 -86.43
N ARG A 5 12.87 -2.68 -85.27
CA ARG A 5 12.02 -2.35 -84.07
C ARG A 5 12.75 -1.35 -83.18
N TRP A 6 12.17 -0.17 -83.00
CA TRP A 6 12.60 0.83 -82.05
C TRP A 6 12.01 0.50 -80.63
N LEU A 7 12.88 0.29 -79.64
CA LEU A 7 12.51 0.20 -78.23
C LEU A 7 12.58 1.59 -77.63
N VAL A 8 11.44 2.09 -77.16
CA VAL A 8 11.33 3.32 -76.36
C VAL A 8 11.48 2.96 -74.89
N LEU A 9 12.64 3.36 -74.28
CA LEU A 9 12.82 3.30 -72.82
C LEU A 9 12.11 4.50 -72.19
N ALA A 10 11.05 4.24 -71.40
CA ALA A 10 10.45 5.22 -70.51
C ALA A 10 11.19 5.23 -69.17
N ALA A 11 11.93 6.28 -68.86
CA ALA A 11 12.57 6.50 -67.56
C ALA A 11 11.54 7.03 -66.57
N LEU A 12 11.17 6.21 -65.58
CA LEU A 12 10.40 6.67 -64.42
C LEU A 12 11.36 7.44 -63.49
N ALA A 13 11.22 8.74 -63.41
CA ALA A 13 11.83 9.55 -62.36
C ALA A 13 11.00 9.43 -61.08
N ALA A 14 11.46 8.62 -60.10
CA ALA A 14 10.91 8.58 -58.76
C ALA A 14 11.33 9.85 -58.02
N ALA A 15 10.41 10.78 -57.80
CA ALA A 15 10.62 11.93 -56.93
C ALA A 15 10.71 11.46 -55.45
N ALA A 16 11.92 11.48 -54.91
CA ALA A 16 12.14 11.29 -53.48
C ALA A 16 11.58 12.49 -52.72
N ALA A 17 10.44 12.33 -52.04
CA ALA A 17 9.96 13.32 -51.11
C ALA A 17 10.94 13.45 -49.93
N PRO A 18 11.33 14.67 -49.52
CA PRO A 18 12.19 14.84 -48.35
C PRO A 18 11.49 14.29 -47.11
N ALA A 19 12.09 13.32 -46.41
CA ALA A 19 11.62 12.89 -45.11
C ALA A 19 11.74 14.07 -44.16
N ALA A 20 10.60 14.51 -43.61
CA ALA A 20 10.59 15.52 -42.56
C ALA A 20 11.43 15.00 -41.36
N PRO A 21 12.31 15.85 -40.79
CA PRO A 21 13.09 15.43 -39.61
C PRO A 21 12.14 15.02 -38.52
N ALA A 22 12.26 13.81 -38.01
CA ALA A 22 11.54 13.35 -36.84
C ALA A 22 11.86 14.31 -35.69
N ALA A 23 10.84 14.94 -35.10
CA ALA A 23 11.04 15.77 -33.92
C ALA A 23 11.76 14.96 -32.87
N PRO A 24 12.79 15.51 -32.17
CA PRO A 24 13.47 14.80 -31.12
C PRO A 24 12.45 14.34 -30.09
N ALA A 25 12.42 13.04 -29.81
CA ALA A 25 11.57 12.50 -28.74
C ALA A 25 11.91 13.26 -27.47
N ALA A 26 10.92 13.94 -26.86
CA ALA A 26 11.13 14.62 -25.61
C ALA A 26 11.71 13.64 -24.59
N ALA A 27 12.76 14.06 -23.88
CA ALA A 27 13.41 13.18 -22.91
C ALA A 27 12.40 12.74 -21.87
N GLN A 28 12.21 11.42 -21.72
CA GLN A 28 11.27 10.82 -20.78
C GLN A 28 11.67 11.15 -19.34
N VAL A 29 10.73 11.69 -18.55
CA VAL A 29 10.94 11.93 -17.11
C VAL A 29 10.85 10.61 -16.38
N LYS A 30 11.94 10.20 -15.70
CA LYS A 30 12.00 8.97 -14.92
C LYS A 30 11.82 9.28 -13.44
N LEU A 31 10.84 8.63 -12.82
CA LEU A 31 10.52 8.75 -11.39
C LEU A 31 10.64 7.38 -10.72
N THR A 32 11.41 7.34 -9.64
CA THR A 32 11.58 6.12 -8.84
C THR A 32 11.03 6.34 -7.44
N GLY A 33 10.12 5.46 -7.03
CA GLY A 33 9.62 5.36 -5.67
C GLY A 33 10.04 4.07 -5.01
N ALA A 34 10.02 4.04 -3.68
CA ALA A 34 10.25 2.83 -2.91
C ALA A 34 9.50 2.85 -1.58
N GLY A 35 9.16 1.67 -1.07
CA GLY A 35 8.61 1.59 0.28
C GLY A 35 7.62 0.45 0.50
N ALA A 36 6.51 0.81 1.12
CA ALA A 36 5.49 -0.10 1.63
C ALA A 36 5.09 -1.18 0.63
N THR A 37 4.97 -2.41 1.10
CA THR A 37 4.44 -3.53 0.31
C THR A 37 2.91 -3.59 0.39
N PHE A 38 2.32 -3.01 1.43
CA PHE A 38 0.88 -2.95 1.66
C PHE A 38 0.12 -2.41 0.43
N PRO A 39 0.45 -1.25 -0.17
CA PRO A 39 -0.23 -0.72 -1.34
C PRO A 39 0.34 -1.23 -2.67
N ASN A 40 1.30 -2.16 -2.67
CA ASN A 40 2.06 -2.48 -3.88
C ASN A 40 1.15 -2.93 -5.05
N ILE A 41 0.08 -3.70 -4.78
CA ILE A 41 -0.84 -4.18 -5.82
C ILE A 41 -1.47 -2.99 -6.56
N ILE A 42 -2.01 -2.02 -5.84
CA ILE A 42 -2.64 -0.84 -6.47
C ILE A 42 -1.60 0.13 -7.05
N TYR A 43 -0.43 0.29 -6.41
CA TYR A 43 0.61 1.18 -6.93
C TYR A 43 1.17 0.70 -8.26
N GLN A 44 1.39 -0.60 -8.42
CA GLN A 44 1.80 -1.19 -9.70
C GLN A 44 0.73 -0.97 -10.79
N ASP A 45 -0.54 -1.17 -10.45
CA ASP A 45 -1.65 -0.94 -11.37
C ASP A 45 -1.77 0.53 -11.77
N TRP A 46 -1.66 1.45 -10.81
CA TRP A 46 -1.68 2.89 -11.09
C TRP A 46 -0.53 3.31 -11.98
N MET A 47 0.69 2.89 -11.69
CA MET A 47 1.87 3.26 -12.47
C MET A 47 1.81 2.68 -13.88
N LEU A 48 1.39 1.42 -14.03
CA LEU A 48 1.20 0.80 -15.33
C LEU A 48 0.16 1.55 -16.16
N THR A 49 -0.96 1.94 -15.54
CA THR A 49 -2.04 2.68 -16.20
C THR A 49 -1.59 4.08 -16.59
N TYR A 50 -0.94 4.79 -15.66
CA TYR A 50 -0.44 6.15 -15.90
C TYR A 50 0.66 6.19 -16.97
N ASN A 51 1.65 5.29 -16.90
CA ASN A 51 2.73 5.20 -17.90
C ASN A 51 2.20 4.95 -19.32
N LYS A 52 1.10 4.18 -19.46
CA LYS A 52 0.46 3.97 -20.78
C LYS A 52 -0.21 5.23 -21.31
N ALA A 53 -0.83 6.02 -20.44
CA ALA A 53 -1.52 7.27 -20.80
C ALA A 53 -0.54 8.44 -20.98
N HIS A 54 0.63 8.40 -20.33
CA HIS A 54 1.64 9.46 -20.29
C HIS A 54 3.02 8.90 -20.68
N PRO A 55 3.29 8.64 -21.97
CA PRO A 55 4.54 8.02 -22.42
C PRO A 55 5.78 8.89 -22.21
N ASP A 56 5.61 10.17 -21.93
CA ASP A 56 6.64 11.13 -21.52
C ASP A 56 7.11 10.95 -20.07
N VAL A 57 6.40 10.12 -19.26
CA VAL A 57 6.76 9.82 -17.87
C VAL A 57 6.95 8.32 -17.71
N GLN A 58 8.00 7.93 -16.99
CA GLN A 58 8.24 6.55 -16.57
C GLN A 58 8.27 6.46 -15.05
N LEU A 59 7.26 5.86 -14.46
CA LEU A 59 7.17 5.58 -13.03
C LEU A 59 7.67 4.18 -12.72
N ASN A 60 8.47 4.06 -11.67
CA ASN A 60 8.98 2.81 -11.13
C ASN A 60 8.77 2.76 -9.62
N TYR A 61 8.40 1.62 -9.07
CA TYR A 61 8.22 1.43 -7.63
C TYR A 61 8.86 0.15 -7.13
N GLN A 62 9.63 0.25 -6.06
CA GLN A 62 10.28 -0.86 -5.39
C GLN A 62 9.56 -1.20 -4.09
N SER A 63 8.89 -2.34 -4.05
CA SER A 63 8.21 -2.89 -2.87
C SER A 63 9.25 -3.49 -1.91
N ILE A 64 9.76 -2.69 -0.97
CA ILE A 64 10.86 -3.05 -0.06
C ILE A 64 10.51 -2.90 1.43
N GLY A 65 9.26 -2.59 1.73
CA GLY A 65 8.76 -2.30 3.07
C GLY A 65 8.91 -0.83 3.47
N SER A 66 8.04 -0.38 4.37
CA SER A 66 7.97 1.03 4.82
C SER A 66 9.27 1.53 5.41
N GLY A 67 9.97 0.69 6.19
CA GLY A 67 11.27 1.07 6.76
C GLY A 67 12.33 1.34 5.71
N GLY A 68 12.36 0.53 4.63
CA GLY A 68 13.21 0.75 3.47
C GLY A 68 12.83 2.03 2.71
N GLY A 69 11.52 2.25 2.53
CA GLY A 69 10.99 3.45 1.86
C GLY A 69 11.32 4.75 2.60
N ILE A 70 11.06 4.79 3.91
CA ILE A 70 11.42 5.95 4.75
C ILE A 70 12.92 6.24 4.68
N ARG A 71 13.77 5.21 4.76
CA ARG A 71 15.23 5.38 4.68
C ARG A 71 15.64 5.94 3.31
N GLN A 72 15.25 5.30 2.21
CA GLN A 72 15.63 5.76 0.87
C GLN A 72 15.08 7.16 0.56
N PHE A 73 13.88 7.47 1.03
CA PHE A 73 13.32 8.82 0.94
C PHE A 73 14.16 9.82 1.75
N SER A 74 14.52 9.49 2.98
CA SER A 74 15.37 10.38 3.83
C SER A 74 16.74 10.61 3.20
N ASP A 75 17.36 9.56 2.65
CA ASP A 75 18.68 9.61 2.01
C ASP A 75 18.64 10.23 0.59
N ALA A 76 17.48 10.66 0.12
CA ALA A 76 17.26 11.24 -1.21
C ALA A 76 17.68 10.34 -2.39
N THR A 77 17.63 9.02 -2.22
CA THR A 77 17.97 8.05 -3.26
C THR A 77 16.76 7.67 -4.15
N VAL A 78 15.56 8.13 -3.78
CA VAL A 78 14.32 8.00 -4.55
C VAL A 78 13.58 9.34 -4.65
N ASP A 79 12.77 9.49 -5.69
CA ASP A 79 11.99 10.71 -5.93
C ASP A 79 10.80 10.82 -4.95
N PHE A 80 10.24 9.67 -4.52
CA PHE A 80 9.18 9.61 -3.51
C PHE A 80 9.30 8.33 -2.68
N GLY A 81 8.83 8.39 -1.44
CA GLY A 81 8.72 7.22 -0.58
C GLY A 81 7.27 6.72 -0.47
N ALA A 82 7.08 5.53 0.13
CA ALA A 82 5.78 5.09 0.58
C ALA A 82 5.87 4.35 1.91
N SER A 83 4.85 4.55 2.77
CA SER A 83 4.81 3.96 4.10
C SER A 83 3.39 3.81 4.61
N ASP A 84 3.11 2.71 5.33
CA ASP A 84 1.88 2.49 6.08
C ASP A 84 2.09 2.81 7.58
N ALA A 85 3.31 3.20 7.94
CA ALA A 85 3.64 3.76 9.24
C ALA A 85 4.00 5.24 9.06
N PRO A 86 3.42 6.16 9.83
CA PRO A 86 3.86 7.54 9.82
C PRO A 86 5.36 7.66 10.15
N MET A 87 6.07 8.56 9.49
CA MET A 87 7.45 8.87 9.88
C MET A 87 7.47 9.39 11.31
N LYS A 88 8.47 8.95 12.10
CA LYS A 88 8.70 9.48 13.45
C LYS A 88 9.16 10.93 13.36
N ASP A 89 8.81 11.74 14.36
CA ASP A 89 9.20 13.15 14.40
C ASP A 89 10.71 13.36 14.33
N SER A 90 11.50 12.43 14.92
CA SER A 90 12.96 12.45 14.81
C SER A 90 13.47 12.26 13.37
N ALA A 91 12.81 11.37 12.58
CA ALA A 91 13.15 11.17 11.18
C ALA A 91 12.74 12.37 10.31
N ILE A 92 11.59 12.98 10.62
CA ILE A 92 11.14 14.23 9.96
C ILE A 92 12.11 15.38 10.26
N ALA A 93 12.54 15.53 11.51
CA ALA A 93 13.51 16.55 11.91
C ALA A 93 14.85 16.37 11.20
N ALA A 94 15.32 15.13 11.03
CA ALA A 94 16.58 14.82 10.33
C ALA A 94 16.61 15.31 8.86
N ILE A 95 15.43 15.38 8.21
CA ILE A 95 15.28 15.93 6.86
C ILE A 95 14.69 17.35 6.87
N GLN A 96 14.88 18.10 7.96
CA GLN A 96 14.45 19.49 8.14
C GLN A 96 12.93 19.71 7.88
N GLY A 97 12.10 18.69 8.13
CA GLY A 97 10.67 18.75 7.92
C GLY A 97 10.25 18.74 6.43
N ASN A 98 11.18 18.43 5.51
CA ASN A 98 10.92 18.43 4.06
C ASN A 98 10.14 17.17 3.62
N VAL A 99 8.97 16.97 4.21
CA VAL A 99 8.07 15.86 3.85
C VAL A 99 6.60 16.24 4.02
N PHE A 100 5.78 15.75 3.09
CA PHE A 100 4.34 15.59 3.21
C PHE A 100 3.99 14.11 3.22
N HIS A 101 3.10 13.72 4.15
CA HIS A 101 2.42 12.44 4.10
C HIS A 101 1.13 12.63 3.30
N ILE A 102 1.06 12.07 2.09
CA ILE A 102 -0.13 12.13 1.24
C ILE A 102 -0.85 10.79 1.34
N PRO A 103 -2.01 10.70 2.01
CA PRO A 103 -2.77 9.46 2.07
C PRO A 103 -3.22 9.06 0.67
N THR A 104 -3.18 7.78 0.33
CA THR A 104 -3.47 7.30 -1.03
C THR A 104 -4.68 6.38 -1.10
N VAL A 105 -4.74 5.37 -0.26
CA VAL A 105 -5.87 4.45 -0.12
C VAL A 105 -5.97 3.97 1.33
N LEU A 106 -7.08 3.31 1.62
CA LEU A 106 -7.28 2.55 2.84
C LEU A 106 -7.15 1.05 2.56
N GLY A 107 -6.58 0.32 3.50
CA GLY A 107 -6.56 -1.13 3.47
C GLY A 107 -6.77 -1.72 4.87
N GLY A 108 -6.95 -3.03 4.92
CA GLY A 108 -7.06 -3.79 6.16
C GLY A 108 -5.96 -4.81 6.29
N ASP A 109 -5.32 -4.87 7.46
CA ASP A 109 -4.51 -6.02 7.83
C ASP A 109 -5.43 -7.14 8.29
N VAL A 110 -5.30 -8.31 7.68
CA VAL A 110 -6.18 -9.43 7.96
C VAL A 110 -5.42 -10.58 8.57
N PRO A 111 -5.95 -11.22 9.63
CA PRO A 111 -5.46 -12.51 10.06
C PRO A 111 -5.73 -13.52 8.94
N THR A 112 -4.66 -14.13 8.45
CA THR A 112 -4.72 -15.14 7.39
C THR A 112 -4.08 -16.43 7.86
N TYR A 113 -4.55 -17.56 7.33
CA TYR A 113 -4.13 -18.87 7.84
C TYR A 113 -4.23 -19.95 6.76
N ASN A 114 -3.59 -21.07 7.04
CA ASN A 114 -3.61 -22.23 6.15
C ASN A 114 -4.11 -23.48 6.87
N LEU A 115 -5.41 -23.72 6.79
CA LEU A 115 -6.10 -24.92 7.23
C LEU A 115 -6.85 -25.52 6.01
N PRO A 116 -6.22 -26.43 5.23
CA PRO A 116 -6.71 -26.82 3.93
C PRO A 116 -8.10 -27.49 3.94
N ASP A 117 -8.43 -28.20 5.01
CA ASP A 117 -9.69 -28.93 5.17
C ASP A 117 -10.83 -28.06 5.75
N LEU A 118 -10.52 -26.81 6.12
CA LEU A 118 -11.47 -25.90 6.71
C LEU A 118 -12.11 -25.02 5.63
N LYS A 119 -13.45 -25.05 5.58
CA LYS A 119 -14.22 -24.23 4.62
C LYS A 119 -14.75 -22.93 5.25
N GLU A 120 -14.90 -22.92 6.56
CA GLU A 120 -15.46 -21.82 7.31
C GLU A 120 -14.41 -20.73 7.54
N THR A 121 -14.84 -19.48 7.47
CA THR A 121 -13.99 -18.34 7.87
C THR A 121 -13.99 -18.19 9.38
N LEU A 122 -12.81 -18.22 9.99
CA LEU A 122 -12.64 -18.14 11.43
C LEU A 122 -12.84 -16.73 11.98
N ARG A 123 -13.25 -16.68 13.23
CA ARG A 123 -13.41 -15.50 14.06
C ARG A 123 -12.31 -15.45 15.10
N PHE A 124 -11.79 -14.25 15.35
CA PHE A 124 -10.73 -14.03 16.34
C PHE A 124 -11.11 -12.87 17.27
N THR A 125 -10.84 -13.06 18.55
CA THR A 125 -10.95 -11.98 19.53
C THR A 125 -9.61 -11.26 19.67
N PRO A 126 -9.57 -10.00 20.13
CA PRO A 126 -8.33 -9.24 20.32
C PRO A 126 -7.30 -9.95 21.18
N ASP A 127 -7.74 -10.53 22.28
CA ASP A 127 -6.91 -11.30 23.22
C ASP A 127 -6.31 -12.56 22.59
N VAL A 128 -7.11 -13.31 21.80
CA VAL A 128 -6.62 -14.49 21.07
C VAL A 128 -5.54 -14.10 20.06
N LEU A 129 -5.74 -13.01 19.31
CA LEU A 129 -4.73 -12.53 18.36
C LEU A 129 -3.41 -12.17 19.07
N ALA A 130 -3.50 -11.45 20.19
CA ALA A 130 -2.32 -11.11 20.97
C ALA A 130 -1.63 -12.37 21.53
N ASP A 131 -2.40 -13.31 22.08
CA ASP A 131 -1.89 -14.52 22.70
C ASP A 131 -1.26 -15.49 21.68
N ILE A 132 -1.73 -15.54 20.42
CA ILE A 132 -1.07 -16.27 19.34
C ILE A 132 0.34 -15.72 19.11
N PHE A 133 0.48 -14.40 18.94
CA PHE A 133 1.78 -13.77 18.68
C PHE A 133 2.69 -13.70 19.92
N LEU A 134 2.13 -13.81 21.13
CA LEU A 134 2.89 -14.00 22.38
C LEU A 134 3.32 -15.46 22.59
N GLY A 135 2.90 -16.41 21.75
CA GLY A 135 3.18 -17.83 21.89
C GLY A 135 2.43 -18.54 23.02
N LYS A 136 1.30 -17.97 23.46
CA LYS A 136 0.45 -18.55 24.53
C LYS A 136 -0.71 -19.40 23.98
N VAL A 137 -1.16 -19.11 22.76
CA VAL A 137 -2.07 -19.95 21.98
C VAL A 137 -1.23 -20.61 20.91
N THR A 138 -0.98 -21.89 21.07
CA THR A 138 -0.04 -22.65 20.23
C THR A 138 -0.73 -23.69 19.36
N LYS A 139 -2.01 -23.96 19.59
CA LYS A 139 -2.79 -24.96 18.83
C LYS A 139 -4.07 -24.38 18.28
N TRP A 140 -4.47 -24.86 17.11
CA TRP A 140 -5.75 -24.47 16.49
C TRP A 140 -6.95 -24.96 17.30
N SER A 141 -6.84 -26.09 18.01
CA SER A 141 -7.88 -26.64 18.92
C SER A 141 -7.98 -25.92 20.26
N ASP A 142 -7.21 -24.87 20.54
CA ASP A 142 -7.27 -24.09 21.79
C ASP A 142 -8.69 -23.66 22.10
N ALA A 143 -9.11 -23.83 23.36
CA ALA A 143 -10.46 -23.54 23.83
C ALA A 143 -10.88 -22.08 23.56
N ARG A 144 -9.94 -21.12 23.55
CA ARG A 144 -10.19 -19.72 23.28
C ARG A 144 -10.56 -19.44 21.81
N ILE A 145 -9.99 -20.24 20.86
CA ILE A 145 -10.36 -20.16 19.44
C ILE A 145 -11.69 -20.87 19.22
N THR A 146 -11.84 -22.09 19.77
CA THR A 146 -13.07 -22.89 19.57
C THR A 146 -14.32 -22.22 20.15
N ALA A 147 -14.20 -21.55 21.30
CA ALA A 147 -15.31 -20.85 21.96
C ALA A 147 -15.96 -19.77 21.08
N VAL A 148 -15.21 -19.13 20.19
CA VAL A 148 -15.74 -18.07 19.30
C VAL A 148 -16.04 -18.57 17.87
N ASN A 149 -15.80 -19.86 17.63
CA ASN A 149 -16.10 -20.55 16.37
C ASN A 149 -17.01 -21.78 16.59
N PRO A 150 -18.21 -21.59 17.17
CA PRO A 150 -19.09 -22.73 17.49
C PRO A 150 -19.49 -23.49 16.23
N GLY A 151 -19.44 -24.82 16.32
CA GLY A 151 -19.76 -25.72 15.20
C GLY A 151 -18.62 -25.96 14.22
N VAL A 152 -17.50 -25.24 14.33
CA VAL A 152 -16.31 -25.45 13.50
C VAL A 152 -15.41 -26.48 14.18
N LYS A 153 -15.08 -27.55 13.45
CA LYS A 153 -14.15 -28.58 13.94
C LYS A 153 -12.72 -28.18 13.62
N LEU A 154 -12.02 -27.58 14.59
CA LEU A 154 -10.61 -27.21 14.46
C LEU A 154 -9.69 -28.39 14.70
N PRO A 155 -8.59 -28.56 13.92
CA PRO A 155 -7.64 -29.65 14.10
C PRO A 155 -6.80 -29.47 15.37
N ASP A 156 -6.38 -30.58 15.98
CA ASP A 156 -5.35 -30.58 17.01
C ASP A 156 -3.96 -30.47 16.35
N GLN A 157 -3.69 -29.30 15.79
CA GLN A 157 -2.51 -28.96 15.05
C GLN A 157 -1.86 -27.71 15.65
N ASP A 158 -0.53 -27.67 15.64
CA ASP A 158 0.21 -26.50 16.09
C ASP A 158 0.03 -25.31 15.16
N ILE A 159 -0.03 -24.11 15.74
CA ILE A 159 -0.04 -22.84 15.00
C ILE A 159 1.40 -22.46 14.68
N VAL A 160 1.71 -22.36 13.38
CA VAL A 160 2.98 -21.81 12.91
C VAL A 160 2.80 -20.32 12.64
N VAL A 161 3.22 -19.48 13.58
CA VAL A 161 3.12 -18.02 13.41
C VAL A 161 4.05 -17.55 12.31
N VAL A 162 3.55 -16.67 11.43
CA VAL A 162 4.32 -16.03 10.35
C VAL A 162 4.21 -14.52 10.49
N HIS A 163 5.35 -13.85 10.55
CA HIS A 163 5.45 -12.40 10.69
C HIS A 163 6.39 -11.79 9.65
N ARG A 164 6.48 -10.48 9.59
CA ARG A 164 7.40 -9.77 8.69
C ARG A 164 8.84 -9.81 9.21
N SER A 165 9.78 -9.97 8.29
CA SER A 165 11.23 -9.94 8.57
C SER A 165 11.91 -8.62 8.16
N ASP A 166 11.20 -7.75 7.45
CA ASP A 166 11.67 -6.42 7.02
C ASP A 166 11.03 -5.30 7.84
N GLY A 167 11.51 -4.08 7.68
CA GLY A 167 10.87 -2.89 8.26
C GLY A 167 9.53 -2.60 7.57
N SER A 168 8.42 -2.97 8.21
CA SER A 168 7.10 -3.11 7.61
C SER A 168 6.06 -2.18 8.21
N GLY A 169 5.34 -1.44 7.36
CA GLY A 169 4.17 -0.69 7.78
C GLY A 169 2.99 -1.59 8.16
N THR A 170 2.80 -2.72 7.46
CA THR A 170 1.83 -3.75 7.83
C THR A 170 2.11 -4.26 9.25
N THR A 171 3.38 -4.53 9.60
CA THR A 171 3.77 -4.83 10.98
C THR A 171 3.43 -3.69 11.94
N PHE A 172 3.64 -2.43 11.55
CA PHE A 172 3.28 -1.30 12.40
C PHE A 172 1.77 -1.28 12.69
N ILE A 173 0.93 -1.46 11.68
CA ILE A 173 -0.53 -1.51 11.82
C ILE A 173 -0.94 -2.65 12.76
N TRP A 174 -0.41 -3.85 12.52
CA TRP A 174 -0.69 -5.04 13.33
C TRP A 174 -0.27 -4.85 14.78
N THR A 175 0.95 -4.40 15.02
CA THR A 175 1.49 -4.20 16.38
C THR A 175 0.87 -3.00 17.10
N ASP A 176 0.48 -1.93 16.39
CA ASP A 176 -0.29 -0.81 16.95
C ASP A 176 -1.68 -1.29 17.42
N TYR A 177 -2.33 -2.15 16.64
CA TYR A 177 -3.58 -2.79 17.08
C TYR A 177 -3.36 -3.67 18.31
N LEU A 178 -2.39 -4.59 18.29
CA LEU A 178 -2.12 -5.48 19.42
C LEU A 178 -1.77 -4.71 20.69
N SER A 179 -1.02 -3.61 20.58
CA SER A 179 -0.70 -2.73 21.70
C SER A 179 -1.93 -2.04 22.30
N LYS A 180 -2.93 -1.72 21.48
CA LYS A 180 -4.18 -1.10 21.95
C LYS A 180 -5.13 -2.07 22.64
N VAL A 181 -5.00 -3.37 22.35
CA VAL A 181 -5.95 -4.39 22.85
C VAL A 181 -5.34 -5.34 23.88
N SER A 182 -4.01 -5.32 24.07
CA SER A 182 -3.30 -6.17 25.03
C SER A 182 -2.22 -5.36 25.75
N ALA A 183 -2.43 -5.13 27.06
CA ALA A 183 -1.43 -4.46 27.90
C ALA A 183 -0.12 -5.28 28.00
N GLU A 184 -0.21 -6.60 27.98
CA GLU A 184 0.97 -7.48 28.01
C GLU A 184 1.78 -7.35 26.72
N TRP A 185 1.11 -7.31 25.55
CA TRP A 185 1.79 -7.06 24.28
C TRP A 185 2.49 -5.70 24.30
N GLU A 186 1.81 -4.64 24.71
CA GLU A 186 2.40 -3.29 24.75
C GLU A 186 3.64 -3.23 25.65
N GLN A 187 3.61 -3.93 26.82
CA GLN A 187 4.74 -3.94 27.75
C GLN A 187 5.92 -4.79 27.27
N LYS A 188 5.65 -5.94 26.64
CA LYS A 188 6.70 -6.93 26.28
C LYS A 188 7.28 -6.70 24.88
N VAL A 189 6.46 -6.24 23.94
CA VAL A 189 6.82 -6.16 22.52
C VAL A 189 6.64 -4.74 21.99
N GLY A 190 5.49 -4.09 22.29
CA GLY A 190 5.15 -2.76 21.81
C GLY A 190 4.79 -2.73 20.34
N ARG A 191 4.93 -1.54 19.73
CA ARG A 191 4.59 -1.25 18.34
C ARG A 191 5.74 -0.67 17.56
N GLY A 192 5.83 -1.05 16.28
CA GLY A 192 6.88 -0.56 15.40
C GLY A 192 6.83 -1.19 14.01
N THR A 193 7.59 -0.62 13.10
CA THR A 193 7.81 -1.23 11.77
C THR A 193 8.68 -2.49 11.86
N SER A 194 9.36 -2.69 12.99
CA SER A 194 10.14 -3.86 13.34
C SER A 194 10.09 -4.00 14.85
N VAL A 195 9.80 -5.19 15.34
CA VAL A 195 9.72 -5.53 16.76
C VAL A 195 10.47 -6.84 17.04
N ASN A 196 10.75 -7.11 18.32
CA ASN A 196 11.29 -8.42 18.72
C ASN A 196 10.14 -9.42 18.86
N TRP A 197 9.89 -10.18 17.81
CA TRP A 197 8.82 -11.18 17.79
C TRP A 197 9.10 -12.30 18.79
N PRO A 198 8.14 -12.61 19.70
CA PRO A 198 8.32 -13.70 20.66
C PRO A 198 8.41 -15.09 20.00
N VAL A 199 7.67 -15.29 18.91
CA VAL A 199 7.57 -16.55 18.18
C VAL A 199 7.36 -16.29 16.68
N GLY A 200 7.63 -17.30 15.85
CA GLY A 200 7.24 -17.33 14.46
C GLY A 200 8.38 -17.31 13.46
N LEU A 201 8.00 -17.41 12.20
CA LEU A 201 8.87 -17.40 11.02
C LEU A 201 8.78 -16.05 10.32
N GLY A 202 9.90 -15.54 9.82
CA GLY A 202 9.96 -14.27 9.12
C GLY A 202 9.73 -14.41 7.62
N GLY A 203 8.74 -13.66 7.05
CA GLY A 203 8.53 -13.49 5.62
C GLY A 203 8.86 -12.06 5.17
N LYS A 204 9.58 -11.90 4.06
CA LYS A 204 9.91 -10.58 3.52
C LYS A 204 8.75 -10.03 2.69
N GLY A 205 8.25 -8.86 3.05
CA GLY A 205 7.12 -8.23 2.37
C GLY A 205 5.78 -8.93 2.67
N ASN A 206 4.66 -8.35 2.24
CA ASN A 206 3.38 -9.06 2.23
C ASN A 206 3.46 -10.31 1.36
N GLU A 207 4.23 -10.24 0.27
CA GLU A 207 4.51 -11.34 -0.65
C GLU A 207 5.11 -12.55 0.05
N GLY A 208 6.15 -12.33 0.86
CA GLY A 208 6.84 -13.41 1.58
C GLY A 208 5.99 -14.03 2.69
N VAL A 209 5.23 -13.21 3.45
CA VAL A 209 4.28 -13.74 4.45
C VAL A 209 3.19 -14.55 3.77
N THR A 210 2.59 -14.03 2.69
CA THR A 210 1.57 -14.73 1.90
C THR A 210 2.08 -16.09 1.40
N ALA A 211 3.28 -16.12 0.83
CA ALA A 211 3.88 -17.35 0.30
C ALA A 211 4.14 -18.37 1.43
N THR A 212 4.68 -17.92 2.57
CA THR A 212 4.96 -18.80 3.70
C THR A 212 3.66 -19.37 4.29
N VAL A 213 2.63 -18.54 4.49
CA VAL A 213 1.33 -19.02 4.98
C VAL A 213 0.73 -20.04 4.01
N LYS A 214 0.73 -19.74 2.71
CA LYS A 214 0.16 -20.63 1.68
C LYS A 214 0.86 -22.01 1.62
N GLN A 215 2.15 -22.05 1.86
CA GLN A 215 2.97 -23.27 1.76
C GLN A 215 3.05 -24.08 3.06
N THR A 216 2.65 -23.50 4.20
CA THR A 216 2.82 -24.13 5.51
C THR A 216 1.46 -24.47 6.12
N PRO A 217 1.05 -25.76 6.13
CA PRO A 217 -0.14 -26.19 6.84
C PRO A 217 -0.09 -25.82 8.33
N GLY A 218 -1.18 -25.27 8.86
CA GLY A 218 -1.24 -24.77 10.23
C GLY A 218 -0.66 -23.38 10.42
N ALA A 219 -0.18 -22.71 9.35
CA ALA A 219 0.34 -21.36 9.47
C ALA A 219 -0.76 -20.35 9.83
N PHE A 220 -0.38 -19.33 10.59
CA PHE A 220 -1.15 -18.16 10.93
C PHE A 220 -0.29 -16.90 10.78
N GLY A 221 -0.74 -15.94 9.98
CA GLY A 221 -0.02 -14.68 9.75
C GLY A 221 -0.96 -13.50 9.56
N TYR A 222 -0.39 -12.38 9.15
CA TYR A 222 -1.14 -11.17 8.79
C TYR A 222 -0.59 -10.60 7.48
N VAL A 223 -1.49 -10.16 6.63
CA VAL A 223 -1.19 -9.50 5.35
C VAL A 223 -2.25 -8.44 5.05
N GLU A 224 -1.96 -7.56 4.12
CA GLU A 224 -2.98 -6.67 3.58
C GLU A 224 -4.04 -7.48 2.80
N LEU A 225 -5.30 -7.06 2.86
CA LEU A 225 -6.47 -7.76 2.32
C LEU A 225 -6.33 -8.16 0.84
N GLY A 226 -5.80 -7.27 0.00
CA GLY A 226 -5.61 -7.54 -1.43
C GLY A 226 -4.68 -8.73 -1.68
N TYR A 227 -3.68 -8.95 -0.82
CA TYR A 227 -2.81 -10.14 -0.92
C TYR A 227 -3.55 -11.42 -0.56
N ALA A 228 -4.38 -11.40 0.49
CA ALA A 228 -5.20 -12.55 0.85
C ALA A 228 -6.17 -12.90 -0.29
N MET A 229 -6.86 -11.89 -0.84
CA MET A 229 -7.78 -12.05 -1.96
C MET A 229 -7.09 -12.60 -3.22
N ALA A 230 -5.99 -11.99 -3.65
CA ALA A 230 -5.25 -12.39 -4.85
C ALA A 230 -4.69 -13.82 -4.77
N ASN A 231 -4.42 -14.31 -3.55
CA ASN A 231 -3.85 -15.63 -3.32
C ASN A 231 -4.87 -16.67 -2.81
N GLN A 232 -6.15 -16.28 -2.70
CA GLN A 232 -7.24 -17.15 -2.22
C GLN A 232 -6.98 -17.69 -0.79
N LEU A 233 -6.31 -16.88 0.04
CA LEU A 233 -6.13 -17.18 1.44
C LEU A 233 -7.35 -16.69 2.24
N PRO A 234 -7.78 -17.42 3.29
CA PRO A 234 -8.84 -16.96 4.16
C PRO A 234 -8.42 -15.70 4.91
N ALA A 235 -9.38 -14.79 5.06
CA ALA A 235 -9.25 -13.57 5.85
C ALA A 235 -10.23 -13.64 7.05
N GLY A 236 -9.71 -13.82 8.24
CA GLY A 236 -10.50 -14.01 9.46
C GLY A 236 -11.25 -12.76 9.88
N SER A 237 -12.44 -12.96 10.48
CA SER A 237 -13.20 -11.88 11.11
C SER A 237 -12.60 -11.55 12.48
N VAL A 238 -12.54 -10.27 12.82
CA VAL A 238 -11.98 -9.81 14.11
C VAL A 238 -13.05 -9.09 14.92
N ARG A 239 -13.12 -9.38 16.23
CA ARG A 239 -14.04 -8.72 17.13
C ARG A 239 -13.60 -7.27 17.36
N ASN A 240 -14.46 -6.33 17.00
CA ASN A 240 -14.21 -4.91 17.17
C ASN A 240 -14.52 -4.41 18.58
N LYS A 241 -14.26 -3.12 18.84
CA LYS A 241 -14.47 -2.46 20.11
C LYS A 241 -15.94 -2.46 20.56
N ALA A 242 -16.90 -2.53 19.61
CA ALA A 242 -18.33 -2.68 19.89
C ALA A 242 -18.75 -4.15 20.18
N GLY A 243 -17.79 -5.09 20.25
CA GLY A 243 -18.04 -6.50 20.53
C GLY A 243 -18.54 -7.33 19.35
N LYS A 244 -18.59 -6.76 18.14
CA LYS A 244 -19.07 -7.43 16.92
C LYS A 244 -17.92 -8.05 16.14
N PHE A 245 -18.10 -9.27 15.61
CA PHE A 245 -17.14 -9.86 14.67
C PHE A 245 -17.33 -9.25 13.29
N ILE A 246 -16.32 -8.54 12.82
CA ILE A 246 -16.33 -7.83 11.54
C ILE A 246 -15.42 -8.55 10.56
N ALA A 247 -16.00 -8.98 9.45
CA ALA A 247 -15.22 -9.47 8.30
C ALA A 247 -14.53 -8.28 7.60
N PRO A 248 -13.27 -8.44 7.16
CA PRO A 248 -12.61 -7.42 6.37
C PRO A 248 -13.35 -7.24 5.04
N SER A 249 -13.72 -6.01 4.75
CA SER A 249 -14.36 -5.61 3.51
C SER A 249 -14.13 -4.13 3.26
N LEU A 250 -14.31 -3.68 2.03
CA LEU A 250 -14.17 -2.26 1.69
C LEU A 250 -15.07 -1.39 2.55
N ALA A 251 -16.31 -1.83 2.79
CA ALA A 251 -17.26 -1.10 3.63
C ALA A 251 -16.81 -1.01 5.10
N SER A 252 -16.30 -2.11 5.69
CA SER A 252 -15.86 -2.12 7.08
C SER A 252 -14.52 -1.38 7.28
N ILE A 253 -13.64 -1.38 6.27
CA ILE A 253 -12.40 -0.60 6.25
C ILE A 253 -12.72 0.90 6.12
N THR A 254 -13.65 1.28 5.24
CA THR A 254 -14.13 2.67 5.12
C THR A 254 -14.76 3.16 6.43
N ALA A 255 -15.56 2.30 7.09
CA ALA A 255 -16.17 2.63 8.38
C ALA A 255 -15.11 2.92 9.46
N ALA A 256 -13.97 2.23 9.44
CA ALA A 256 -12.87 2.48 10.37
C ALA A 256 -12.26 3.89 10.21
N ALA A 257 -12.27 4.45 9.02
CA ALA A 257 -11.73 5.78 8.74
C ALA A 257 -12.67 6.92 9.17
N ALA A 258 -13.96 6.66 9.37
CA ALA A 258 -14.95 7.71 9.62
C ALA A 258 -14.61 8.58 10.86
N GLY A 259 -14.10 7.96 11.94
CA GLY A 259 -13.68 8.67 13.15
C GLY A 259 -12.42 9.52 13.00
N ALA A 260 -11.58 9.19 12.00
CA ALA A 260 -10.29 9.85 11.80
C ALA A 260 -10.38 11.21 11.09
N MET A 261 -11.50 11.50 10.43
CA MET A 261 -11.66 12.72 9.62
C MET A 261 -11.44 14.01 10.43
N LYS A 262 -11.80 14.02 11.72
CA LYS A 262 -11.55 15.17 12.61
C LYS A 262 -10.06 15.43 12.82
N ALA A 263 -9.22 14.37 12.85
CA ALA A 263 -7.78 14.46 13.05
C ALA A 263 -7.00 14.70 11.74
N MET A 264 -7.66 14.62 10.59
CA MET A 264 -7.06 14.78 9.26
C MET A 264 -7.44 16.11 8.58
N GLY A 265 -7.90 17.10 9.35
CA GLY A 265 -8.32 18.41 8.83
C GLY A 265 -7.20 19.24 8.23
N PRO A 266 -7.55 20.44 7.67
CA PRO A 266 -6.57 21.37 7.13
C PRO A 266 -5.47 21.69 8.13
N GLY A 267 -4.21 21.74 7.68
CA GLY A 267 -3.05 22.02 8.54
C GLY A 267 -2.46 20.81 9.27
N THR A 268 -3.12 19.66 9.29
CA THR A 268 -2.56 18.43 9.83
C THR A 268 -1.58 17.78 8.85
N ASP A 269 -0.75 16.84 9.33
CA ASP A 269 0.18 16.07 8.47
C ASP A 269 -0.42 14.72 8.04
N PHE A 270 -1.73 14.52 8.19
CA PHE A 270 -2.45 13.28 7.89
C PHE A 270 -1.91 12.01 8.58
N ARG A 271 -1.02 12.14 9.54
CA ARG A 271 -0.45 11.03 10.31
C ARG A 271 -1.40 10.59 11.42
N VAL A 272 -2.31 9.70 11.09
CA VAL A 272 -3.33 9.22 12.02
C VAL A 272 -3.36 7.69 12.02
N SER A 273 -3.51 7.11 13.21
CA SER A 273 -3.82 5.68 13.36
C SER A 273 -5.33 5.49 13.47
N ILE A 274 -5.85 4.56 12.70
CA ILE A 274 -7.26 4.14 12.72
C ILE A 274 -7.43 2.68 13.15
N THR A 275 -6.44 2.07 13.79
CA THR A 275 -6.58 0.75 14.41
C THR A 275 -7.43 0.82 15.66
N ASN A 276 -8.23 -0.20 15.92
CA ASN A 276 -9.19 -0.30 17.00
C ASN A 276 -10.14 0.92 17.13
N PRO A 277 -10.75 1.35 16.00
CA PRO A 277 -11.63 2.53 15.98
C PRO A 277 -12.94 2.25 16.71
N ASP A 278 -13.65 3.33 17.05
CA ASP A 278 -15.06 3.24 17.43
C ASP A 278 -15.94 2.96 16.20
N GLY A 279 -17.09 2.35 16.43
CA GLY A 279 -18.10 2.11 15.39
C GLY A 279 -18.47 0.63 15.23
N ASP A 280 -19.77 0.40 15.10
CA ASP A 280 -20.37 -0.94 15.07
C ASP A 280 -19.95 -1.78 13.86
N ALA A 281 -19.69 -1.13 12.73
CA ALA A 281 -19.30 -1.77 11.47
C ALA A 281 -17.81 -1.62 11.14
N ALA A 282 -17.03 -0.96 12.00
CA ALA A 282 -15.62 -0.67 11.74
C ALA A 282 -14.74 -1.92 11.87
N TYR A 283 -13.94 -2.19 10.84
CA TYR A 283 -12.91 -3.23 10.88
C TYR A 283 -11.76 -2.78 11.78
N PRO A 284 -11.34 -3.58 12.78
CA PRO A 284 -10.46 -3.07 13.82
C PRO A 284 -8.99 -2.91 13.40
N ILE A 285 -8.54 -3.52 12.30
CA ILE A 285 -7.13 -3.49 11.87
C ILE A 285 -7.03 -2.83 10.49
N ALA A 286 -7.54 -1.60 10.40
CA ALA A 286 -7.49 -0.79 9.18
C ALA A 286 -6.46 0.33 9.29
N SER A 287 -5.94 0.78 8.15
CA SER A 287 -5.01 1.90 8.06
C SER A 287 -5.12 2.64 6.73
N PHE A 288 -4.68 3.88 6.74
CA PHE A 288 -4.21 4.58 5.55
C PHE A 288 -2.83 4.06 5.16
N THR A 289 -2.47 4.28 3.91
CA THR A 289 -1.08 4.25 3.43
C THR A 289 -0.76 5.57 2.77
N TRP A 290 0.50 5.98 2.79
CA TRP A 290 0.91 7.31 2.35
C TRP A 290 2.02 7.26 1.32
N PHE A 291 1.94 8.14 0.31
CA PHE A 291 3.14 8.62 -0.36
C PHE A 291 3.86 9.63 0.53
N LEU A 292 5.18 9.54 0.56
CA LEU A 292 6.07 10.52 1.18
C LEU A 292 6.62 11.39 0.06
N LEU A 293 6.20 12.65 0.01
CA LEU A 293 6.62 13.63 -0.99
C LEU A 293 7.44 14.73 -0.34
N ARG A 294 8.44 15.24 -1.05
CA ARG A 294 9.18 16.43 -0.57
C ARG A 294 8.33 17.67 -0.73
N LYS A 295 8.44 18.60 0.20
CA LYS A 295 7.87 19.95 0.07
C LYS A 295 8.64 20.77 -0.99
N GLN A 296 9.95 20.49 -1.08
CA GLN A 296 10.86 21.16 -2.01
C GLN A 296 11.68 20.10 -2.76
N TYR A 297 11.74 20.22 -4.05
CA TYR A 297 12.54 19.42 -4.95
C TYR A 297 13.59 20.27 -5.65
N ASP A 298 14.68 19.65 -6.12
CA ASP A 298 15.70 20.34 -6.92
C ASP A 298 15.32 20.32 -8.41
N ASP A 299 14.72 19.24 -8.90
CA ASP A 299 14.34 19.05 -10.29
C ASP A 299 12.84 19.37 -10.49
N ALA A 300 12.58 20.46 -11.22
CA ALA A 300 11.22 20.93 -11.48
C ALA A 300 10.44 20.01 -12.44
N ALA A 301 11.11 19.32 -13.38
CA ALA A 301 10.46 18.41 -14.31
C ALA A 301 9.99 17.16 -13.57
N LYS A 302 10.86 16.57 -12.74
CA LYS A 302 10.49 15.44 -11.87
C LYS A 302 9.39 15.80 -10.88
N ALA A 303 9.52 16.92 -10.19
CA ALA A 303 8.51 17.37 -9.23
C ALA A 303 7.15 17.59 -9.88
N GLY A 304 7.11 18.25 -11.05
CA GLY A 304 5.89 18.49 -11.81
C GLY A 304 5.23 17.19 -12.29
N ALA A 305 6.01 16.25 -12.82
CA ALA A 305 5.50 14.94 -13.26
C ALA A 305 4.98 14.11 -12.07
N LEU A 306 5.69 14.13 -10.93
CA LEU A 306 5.27 13.41 -9.71
C LEU A 306 3.96 13.98 -9.16
N VAL A 307 3.82 15.29 -9.07
CA VAL A 307 2.61 15.94 -8.57
C VAL A 307 1.40 15.61 -9.47
N LYS A 308 1.57 15.59 -10.79
CA LYS A 308 0.53 15.18 -11.75
C LYS A 308 0.11 13.71 -11.55
N PHE A 309 1.09 12.81 -11.42
CA PHE A 309 0.80 11.40 -11.14
C PHE A 309 0.05 11.21 -9.83
N VAL A 310 0.50 11.85 -8.75
CA VAL A 310 -0.17 11.74 -7.45
C VAL A 310 -1.58 12.30 -7.53
N TRP A 311 -1.79 13.43 -8.20
CA TRP A 311 -3.13 13.98 -8.37
C TRP A 311 -4.05 13.06 -9.19
N TRP A 312 -3.53 12.47 -10.26
CA TRP A 312 -4.26 11.44 -11.02
C TRP A 312 -4.62 10.24 -10.14
N ALA A 313 -3.68 9.76 -9.32
CA ALA A 313 -3.92 8.65 -8.37
C ALA A 313 -5.03 8.99 -7.37
N GLU A 314 -5.09 10.25 -6.90
CA GLU A 314 -6.10 10.76 -5.95
C GLU A 314 -7.47 11.04 -6.59
N THR A 315 -7.55 11.07 -7.89
CA THR A 315 -8.76 11.36 -8.64
C THR A 315 -9.22 10.15 -9.48
N GLU A 316 -8.70 9.99 -10.67
CA GLU A 316 -9.07 8.91 -11.60
C GLU A 316 -8.62 7.54 -11.09
N GLY A 317 -7.43 7.46 -10.48
CA GLY A 317 -6.85 6.24 -9.93
C GLY A 317 -7.69 5.61 -8.81
N GLN A 318 -8.42 6.41 -8.03
CA GLN A 318 -9.28 5.92 -6.95
C GLN A 318 -10.37 4.94 -7.44
N ALA A 319 -10.86 5.09 -8.66
CA ALA A 319 -11.86 4.18 -9.24
C ALA A 319 -11.38 2.72 -9.35
N ARG A 320 -10.07 2.51 -9.34
CA ARG A 320 -9.44 1.19 -9.46
C ARG A 320 -9.27 0.47 -8.11
N ALA A 321 -9.36 1.20 -7.01
CA ALA A 321 -9.05 0.72 -5.66
C ALA A 321 -9.92 -0.50 -5.27
N ALA A 322 -11.23 -0.40 -5.46
CA ALA A 322 -12.19 -1.40 -5.02
C ALA A 322 -11.96 -2.79 -5.62
N SER A 323 -11.62 -2.87 -6.91
CA SER A 323 -11.37 -4.15 -7.60
C SER A 323 -10.07 -4.84 -7.15
N LEU A 324 -9.18 -4.10 -6.48
CA LEU A 324 -7.88 -4.57 -6.00
C LEU A 324 -7.85 -4.80 -4.48
N GLY A 325 -9.00 -4.69 -3.80
CA GLY A 325 -9.12 -4.93 -2.36
C GLY A 325 -8.86 -3.71 -1.48
N TYR A 326 -8.72 -2.51 -2.05
CA TYR A 326 -8.50 -1.27 -1.29
C TYR A 326 -9.77 -0.42 -1.23
N ALA A 327 -10.02 0.19 -0.09
CA ALA A 327 -11.07 1.18 0.02
C ALA A 327 -10.56 2.55 -0.45
N PRO A 328 -11.33 3.25 -1.30
CA PRO A 328 -10.95 4.59 -1.75
C PRO A 328 -10.95 5.57 -0.59
N LEU A 329 -10.17 6.64 -0.72
CA LEU A 329 -10.13 7.69 0.28
C LEU A 329 -11.49 8.39 0.44
N PRO A 330 -11.84 8.83 1.67
CA PRO A 330 -12.97 9.71 1.89
C PRO A 330 -12.86 10.97 1.01
N PRO A 331 -13.90 11.33 0.22
CA PRO A 331 -13.84 12.45 -0.72
C PRO A 331 -13.48 13.80 -0.07
N GLN A 332 -13.76 13.93 1.23
CA GLN A 332 -13.45 15.12 2.03
C GLN A 332 -11.94 15.41 2.13
N LEU A 333 -11.07 14.41 1.96
CA LEU A 333 -9.62 14.59 1.98
C LEU A 333 -9.09 15.27 0.71
N ARG A 334 -9.77 15.11 -0.43
CA ARG A 334 -9.30 15.57 -1.74
C ARG A 334 -8.91 17.07 -1.79
N PRO A 335 -9.72 18.01 -1.29
CA PRO A 335 -9.32 19.43 -1.31
C PRO A 335 -8.10 19.72 -0.44
N TRP A 336 -7.90 18.96 0.64
CA TRP A 336 -6.74 19.14 1.52
C TRP A 336 -5.47 18.55 0.92
N ILE A 337 -5.58 17.40 0.24
CA ILE A 337 -4.49 16.80 -0.54
C ILE A 337 -4.10 17.74 -1.69
N GLU A 338 -5.08 18.27 -2.44
CA GLU A 338 -4.84 19.24 -3.52
C GLU A 338 -4.06 20.45 -3.02
N ALA A 339 -4.46 21.01 -1.88
CA ALA A 339 -3.75 22.15 -1.27
C ALA A 339 -2.29 21.81 -0.94
N ARG A 340 -2.00 20.60 -0.46
CA ARG A 340 -0.64 20.12 -0.21
C ARG A 340 0.17 20.00 -1.50
N LEU A 341 -0.39 19.37 -2.52
CA LEU A 341 0.27 19.22 -3.82
C LEU A 341 0.58 20.56 -4.45
N LYS A 342 -0.34 21.55 -4.36
CA LYS A 342 -0.15 22.93 -4.85
C LYS A 342 0.98 23.69 -4.12
N SER A 343 1.29 23.31 -2.89
CA SER A 343 2.35 23.95 -2.10
C SER A 343 3.75 23.37 -2.37
N ILE A 344 3.87 22.30 -3.16
CA ILE A 344 5.17 21.71 -3.54
C ILE A 344 5.89 22.65 -4.50
N THR A 345 7.19 22.85 -4.22
CA THR A 345 8.05 23.76 -5.00
C THR A 345 9.28 23.06 -5.56
N ALA A 346 9.85 23.64 -6.62
CA ALA A 346 11.20 23.32 -7.09
C ALA A 346 11.93 24.62 -7.42
N GLY A 347 13.14 24.77 -6.88
CA GLY A 347 13.89 26.02 -7.01
C GLY A 347 13.11 27.26 -6.52
N GLY A 348 12.28 27.10 -5.47
CA GLY A 348 11.45 28.16 -4.90
C GLY A 348 10.19 28.51 -5.72
N LYS A 349 9.91 27.83 -6.84
CA LYS A 349 8.72 28.06 -7.68
C LYS A 349 7.73 26.91 -7.51
N ALA A 350 6.42 27.21 -7.47
CA ALA A 350 5.37 26.19 -7.46
C ALA A 350 5.46 25.31 -8.71
N VAL A 351 5.34 23.99 -8.52
CA VAL A 351 5.39 23.01 -9.63
C VAL A 351 4.00 22.62 -10.14
N TRP A 352 2.95 22.95 -9.39
CA TRP A 352 1.57 22.75 -9.82
C TRP A 352 1.25 23.68 -10.98
N THR A 353 0.88 23.12 -12.14
CA THR A 353 0.38 23.89 -13.27
C THR A 353 -1.10 23.60 -13.47
N THR A 354 -1.88 24.61 -13.85
CA THR A 354 -3.34 24.53 -14.09
C THR A 354 -3.73 23.50 -15.17
N ALA A 355 -2.77 23.00 -15.94
CA ALA A 355 -2.94 21.93 -16.94
C ALA A 355 -2.99 20.52 -16.34
N ALA A 356 -2.99 20.40 -15.01
CA ALA A 356 -3.12 19.12 -14.29
C ALA A 356 -4.59 18.75 -13.99
N ARG A 357 -5.55 19.26 -14.81
CA ARG A 357 -6.96 18.84 -14.80
C ARG A 357 -7.23 17.88 -15.92
#